data_59a4ea50b6d779fa96487ac7f14e998d
#
_entry.id   59a4ea50b6d779fa96487ac7f14e998d
#
_cell.length_a   1.000
_cell.length_b   1.000
_cell.length_c   1.000
_cell.angle_alpha   90.00
_cell.angle_beta   90.00
_cell.angle_gamma   90.00
#
_symmetry.space_group_name_H-M   'P 1'
#
loop_
_entity.id
_entity.type
_entity.pdbx_description
1 polymer ?
#
loop_
_entity_poly.entity_id
_entity_poly.type
_entity_poly.pdbx_seq_one_letter_code
_entity_poly.pdbx_strand_id
1 'polypeptide(L)'
;AHMDTLGGMVCSINEKGRLMLSALGGMNPNNAEAENCRVYTRSGKVYSGTFQLKNASIHVNGSYNDTARSYDAMEVVLDEPVESKADTEALGIMTGDIVCFDPRTTVTESGYIKSRFLDDKLSVGILLGFAKYLKESDKKPARKIYQHITVFEEVGHGGSASIPADVAEILAVDMGCVGDGLSCKETQVSICAKDSGGPYHYDVVSALIEAARTAKVDFAVDVYPHYGSDAEAGLRNDKD
;
A
#
# COMPACT_ATOMS: atom_id res chain seq x y z
N ALA A 1 -5.53 -4.22 -8.99
CA ALA A 1 -5.07 -4.47 -7.61
C ALA A 1 -3.54 -4.48 -7.58
N HIS A 2 -2.93 -4.11 -6.46
CA HIS A 2 -1.49 -4.02 -6.36
C HIS A 2 -0.89 -4.81 -5.19
N MET A 3 0.41 -5.14 -5.32
CA MET A 3 1.17 -5.89 -4.31
C MET A 3 2.22 -5.05 -3.61
N ASP A 4 2.61 -3.91 -4.16
CA ASP A 4 3.52 -2.99 -3.49
C ASP A 4 2.86 -2.38 -2.25
N THR A 5 3.68 -1.90 -1.35
CA THR A 5 3.24 -1.36 -0.07
C THR A 5 4.01 -0.10 0.25
N LEU A 6 3.42 0.74 1.05
CA LEU A 6 4.13 1.84 1.70
C LEU A 6 5.36 1.32 2.44
N GLY A 7 6.46 2.06 2.40
CA GLY A 7 7.70 1.69 3.04
C GLY A 7 8.74 2.80 3.02
N GLY A 8 10.00 2.41 3.05
CA GLY A 8 11.12 3.33 2.94
C GLY A 8 12.25 2.78 2.08
N MET A 9 13.07 3.68 1.58
CA MET A 9 14.32 3.36 0.92
C MET A 9 15.46 4.03 1.69
N VAL A 10 16.53 3.29 1.93
CA VAL A 10 17.73 3.86 2.56
C VAL A 10 18.26 4.98 1.67
N CYS A 11 18.22 6.22 2.15
CA CYS A 11 18.78 7.37 1.46
C CYS A 11 20.20 7.73 1.93
N SER A 12 20.53 7.39 3.18
CA SER A 12 21.88 7.54 3.71
C SER A 12 22.08 6.70 4.98
N ILE A 13 23.33 6.50 5.36
CA ILE A 13 23.76 5.90 6.62
C ILE A 13 24.51 6.99 7.39
N ASN A 14 24.09 7.28 8.62
CA ASN A 14 24.75 8.29 9.45
C ASN A 14 26.01 7.73 10.14
N GLU A 15 26.77 8.61 10.79
CA GLU A 15 28.04 8.25 11.44
C GLU A 15 27.91 7.19 12.55
N LYS A 16 26.70 7.02 13.10
CA LYS A 16 26.39 5.99 14.11
C LYS A 16 25.91 4.67 13.51
N GLY A 17 25.96 4.51 12.18
CA GLY A 17 25.46 3.33 11.48
C GLY A 17 23.93 3.25 11.37
N ARG A 18 23.18 4.31 11.69
CA ARG A 18 21.74 4.34 11.59
C ARG A 18 21.28 4.69 10.16
N LEU A 19 20.16 4.11 9.72
CA LEU A 19 19.66 4.32 8.36
C LEU A 19 18.66 5.48 8.32
N MET A 20 18.91 6.42 7.44
CA MET A 20 17.98 7.47 7.08
C MET A 20 17.15 7.01 5.90
N LEU A 21 15.84 7.28 5.93
CA LEU A 21 14.91 6.82 4.90
C LEU A 21 14.34 7.94 4.06
N SER A 22 14.13 7.65 2.79
CA SER A 22 13.18 8.33 1.91
C SER A 22 11.90 7.53 1.86
N ALA A 23 10.74 8.19 1.84
CA ALA A 23 9.45 7.51 1.75
C ALA A 23 9.31 6.76 0.41
N LEU A 24 8.69 5.60 0.47
CA LEU A 24 8.09 4.92 -0.68
C LEU A 24 6.58 4.99 -0.48
N GLY A 25 5.90 5.75 -1.35
CA GLY A 25 4.49 6.08 -1.19
C GLY A 25 4.20 7.08 -0.08
N GLY A 26 2.94 7.21 0.30
CA GLY A 26 2.43 8.23 1.22
C GLY A 26 2.43 7.83 2.70
N MET A 27 3.32 6.97 3.16
CA MET A 27 3.31 6.54 4.56
C MET A 27 3.64 7.69 5.53
N ASN A 28 2.75 7.90 6.48
CA ASN A 28 2.99 8.83 7.58
C ASN A 28 3.94 8.19 8.62
N PRO A 29 5.09 8.82 8.94
CA PRO A 29 6.05 8.28 9.92
C PRO A 29 5.48 8.01 11.31
N ASN A 30 4.43 8.76 11.73
CA ASN A 30 3.74 8.48 12.99
C ASN A 30 3.21 7.05 13.07
N ASN A 31 2.81 6.47 11.92
CA ASN A 31 2.24 5.11 11.87
C ASN A 31 3.29 4.02 11.98
N ALA A 32 4.57 4.36 11.94
CA ALA A 32 5.68 3.42 11.97
C ALA A 32 6.66 3.68 13.12
N GLU A 33 6.40 4.66 14.00
CA GLU A 33 7.24 4.88 15.20
C GLU A 33 7.24 3.64 16.09
N ALA A 34 8.43 3.21 16.49
CA ALA A 34 8.69 1.99 17.26
C ALA A 34 8.27 0.68 16.56
N GLU A 35 8.05 0.72 15.25
CA GLU A 35 7.71 -0.49 14.50
C GLU A 35 8.97 -1.26 14.11
N ASN A 36 8.86 -2.58 14.17
CA ASN A 36 9.85 -3.47 13.59
C ASN A 36 9.88 -3.32 12.06
N CYS A 37 11.07 -3.38 11.51
CA CYS A 37 11.25 -3.33 10.07
C CYS A 37 12.29 -4.33 9.60
N ARG A 38 12.29 -4.58 8.30
CA ARG A 38 13.25 -5.43 7.60
C ARG A 38 13.92 -4.66 6.49
N VAL A 39 15.24 -4.68 6.48
CA VAL A 39 16.09 -4.06 5.46
C VAL A 39 16.51 -5.13 4.47
N TYR A 40 16.04 -5.00 3.24
CA TYR A 40 16.34 -5.91 2.13
C TYR A 40 17.50 -5.35 1.32
N THR A 41 18.64 -6.03 1.40
CA THR A 41 19.87 -5.61 0.70
C THR A 41 19.92 -6.11 -0.73
N ARG A 42 20.73 -5.46 -1.58
CA ARG A 42 20.99 -5.91 -2.95
C ARG A 42 21.64 -7.29 -3.04
N SER A 43 22.32 -7.73 -1.98
CA SER A 43 22.90 -9.08 -1.89
C SER A 43 21.87 -10.17 -1.57
N GLY A 44 20.62 -9.81 -1.27
CA GLY A 44 19.58 -10.73 -0.82
C GLY A 44 19.57 -11.03 0.66
N LYS A 45 20.51 -10.47 1.45
CA LYS A 45 20.44 -10.55 2.90
C LYS A 45 19.36 -9.65 3.44
N VAL A 46 18.75 -10.06 4.56
CA VAL A 46 17.69 -9.30 5.24
C VAL A 46 18.13 -9.09 6.68
N TYR A 47 18.08 -7.84 7.14
CA TYR A 47 18.37 -7.45 8.51
C TYR A 47 17.12 -6.89 9.17
N SER A 48 16.97 -7.11 10.47
CA SER A 48 15.90 -6.50 11.25
C SER A 48 16.37 -5.19 11.89
N GLY A 49 15.40 -4.38 12.27
CA GLY A 49 15.61 -3.11 12.95
C GLY A 49 14.32 -2.49 13.42
N THR A 50 14.46 -1.32 14.05
CA THR A 50 13.33 -0.54 14.56
C THR A 50 13.39 0.88 14.00
N PHE A 51 12.27 1.39 13.50
CA PHE A 51 12.15 2.77 13.08
C PHE A 51 11.71 3.65 14.24
N GLN A 52 12.51 4.66 14.58
CA GLN A 52 12.28 5.49 15.75
C GLN A 52 12.81 6.91 15.57
N LEU A 53 12.46 7.81 16.50
CA LEU A 53 13.12 9.12 16.56
C LEU A 53 14.62 8.98 16.79
N LYS A 54 15.41 9.88 16.19
CA LYS A 54 16.88 9.98 16.42
C LYS A 54 17.22 10.15 17.90
N ASN A 55 16.39 10.90 18.65
CA ASN A 55 16.50 11.05 20.08
C ASN A 55 15.24 10.45 20.74
N ALA A 56 15.18 9.12 20.80
CA ALA A 56 13.98 8.36 21.13
C ALA A 56 13.67 8.23 22.63
N SER A 57 14.62 8.55 23.52
CA SER A 57 14.39 8.41 24.95
C SER A 57 13.72 9.62 25.56
N ILE A 58 12.49 9.45 26.06
CA ILE A 58 11.75 10.51 26.77
C ILE A 58 12.50 10.99 28.03
N HIS A 59 13.32 10.16 28.65
CA HIS A 59 14.11 10.51 29.83
C HIS A 59 15.29 11.45 29.52
N VAL A 60 15.66 11.57 28.26
CA VAL A 60 16.78 12.41 27.79
C VAL A 60 16.29 13.53 26.89
N ASN A 61 15.23 13.28 26.14
CA ASN A 61 14.66 14.23 25.19
C ASN A 61 13.49 14.98 25.79
N GLY A 62 13.73 16.18 26.33
CA GLY A 62 12.67 17.03 26.91
C GLY A 62 11.63 17.51 25.89
N SER A 63 11.93 17.44 24.58
CA SER A 63 11.02 17.81 23.50
C SER A 63 10.42 16.59 22.80
N TYR A 64 10.47 15.41 23.39
CA TYR A 64 10.01 14.17 22.78
C TYR A 64 8.58 14.26 22.26
N ASN A 65 7.66 14.81 23.05
CA ASN A 65 6.24 14.92 22.67
C ASN A 65 5.99 15.97 21.59
N ASP A 66 6.85 16.99 21.51
CA ASP A 66 6.70 18.12 20.58
C ASP A 66 7.49 17.91 19.27
N THR A 67 8.33 16.87 19.22
CA THR A 67 9.10 16.54 18.01
C THR A 67 8.18 15.95 16.97
N ALA A 68 8.03 16.61 15.84
CA ALA A 68 7.28 16.08 14.70
C ALA A 68 7.95 14.79 14.19
N ARG A 69 7.13 13.76 13.96
CA ARG A 69 7.60 12.50 13.33
C ARG A 69 7.69 12.74 11.82
N SER A 70 8.89 12.93 11.36
CA SER A 70 9.21 13.08 9.94
C SER A 70 10.35 12.15 9.56
N TYR A 71 10.54 11.86 8.28
CA TYR A 71 11.66 11.07 7.83
C TYR A 71 13.01 11.69 8.21
N ASP A 72 13.09 13.03 8.29
CA ASP A 72 14.29 13.73 8.74
C ASP A 72 14.56 13.61 10.25
N ALA A 73 13.51 13.45 11.05
CA ALA A 73 13.61 13.34 12.51
C ALA A 73 13.78 11.90 13.00
N MET A 74 13.58 10.92 12.11
CA MET A 74 13.57 9.50 12.44
C MET A 74 14.69 8.74 11.74
N GLU A 75 15.01 7.57 12.25
CA GLU A 75 16.07 6.68 11.74
C GLU A 75 15.72 5.22 12.00
N VAL A 76 16.29 4.29 11.23
CA VAL A 76 16.26 2.87 11.53
C VAL A 76 17.49 2.53 12.39
N VAL A 77 17.24 1.91 13.51
CA VAL A 77 18.23 1.27 14.38
C VAL A 77 18.23 -0.21 14.04
N LEU A 78 19.37 -0.72 13.57
CA LEU A 78 19.52 -2.14 13.23
C LEU A 78 19.64 -2.99 14.50
N ASP A 79 19.15 -4.23 14.45
CA ASP A 79 19.33 -5.24 15.50
C ASP A 79 20.70 -5.95 15.35
N GLU A 80 21.72 -5.18 14.96
CA GLU A 80 23.09 -5.64 14.72
C GLU A 80 24.07 -4.80 15.56
N PRO A 81 25.22 -5.37 15.95
CA PRO A 81 26.22 -4.66 16.75
C PRO A 81 27.02 -3.66 15.89
N VAL A 82 26.34 -2.68 15.32
CA VAL A 82 26.94 -1.61 14.51
C VAL A 82 27.02 -0.32 15.32
N GLU A 83 28.18 0.33 15.31
CA GLU A 83 28.44 1.59 16.00
C GLU A 83 28.89 2.70 15.05
N SER A 84 29.17 2.34 13.79
CA SER A 84 29.65 3.28 12.78
C SER A 84 29.01 3.01 11.40
N LYS A 85 29.12 4.01 10.54
CA LYS A 85 28.74 3.87 9.13
C LYS A 85 29.48 2.70 8.46
N ALA A 86 30.78 2.54 8.75
CA ALA A 86 31.60 1.48 8.17
C ALA A 86 31.12 0.08 8.60
N ASP A 87 30.65 -0.08 9.83
CA ASP A 87 30.12 -1.36 10.30
C ASP A 87 28.83 -1.74 9.54
N THR A 88 27.95 -0.77 9.33
CA THR A 88 26.71 -0.97 8.58
C THR A 88 26.99 -1.27 7.10
N GLU A 89 27.92 -0.56 6.49
CA GLU A 89 28.37 -0.82 5.11
C GLU A 89 29.03 -2.21 4.98
N ALA A 90 29.75 -2.67 6.00
CA ALA A 90 30.33 -4.01 6.03
C ALA A 90 29.28 -5.14 6.05
N LEU A 91 28.06 -4.87 6.55
CA LEU A 91 26.92 -5.79 6.43
C LEU A 91 26.41 -5.91 4.98
N GLY A 92 26.83 -5.01 4.09
CA GLY A 92 26.38 -4.91 2.71
C GLY A 92 25.11 -4.06 2.54
N ILE A 93 24.75 -3.27 3.57
CA ILE A 93 23.65 -2.30 3.50
C ILE A 93 24.15 -1.05 2.82
N MET A 94 23.35 -0.51 1.89
CA MET A 94 23.71 0.66 1.09
C MET A 94 22.50 1.52 0.76
N THR A 95 22.77 2.72 0.27
CA THR A 95 21.74 3.60 -0.31
C THR A 95 21.01 2.87 -1.43
N GLY A 96 19.67 2.95 -1.42
CA GLY A 96 18.80 2.27 -2.35
C GLY A 96 18.29 0.90 -1.89
N ASP A 97 18.70 0.43 -0.71
CA ASP A 97 18.11 -0.76 -0.10
C ASP A 97 16.69 -0.46 0.42
N ILE A 98 15.83 -1.45 0.40
CA ILE A 98 14.41 -1.30 0.73
C ILE A 98 14.17 -1.62 2.20
N VAL A 99 13.36 -0.80 2.85
CA VAL A 99 12.92 -1.00 4.23
C VAL A 99 11.41 -1.23 4.27
N CYS A 100 11.01 -2.42 4.71
CA CYS A 100 9.61 -2.82 4.87
C CYS A 100 9.26 -2.90 6.36
N PHE A 101 8.12 -2.32 6.74
CA PHE A 101 7.60 -2.37 8.10
C PHE A 101 6.78 -3.63 8.33
N ASP A 102 6.78 -4.13 9.57
CA ASP A 102 6.03 -5.34 9.90
C ASP A 102 4.51 -5.10 9.77
N PRO A 103 3.78 -5.99 9.06
CA PRO A 103 2.35 -5.83 8.83
C PRO A 103 1.50 -6.06 10.07
N ARG A 104 2.00 -6.77 11.08
CA ARG A 104 1.27 -7.15 12.31
C ARG A 104 -0.09 -7.81 12.02
N THR A 105 -0.11 -8.72 11.05
CA THR A 105 -1.35 -9.37 10.61
C THR A 105 -1.94 -10.26 11.69
N THR A 106 -3.21 -10.04 12.00
CA THR A 106 -4.00 -10.88 12.90
C THR A 106 -5.38 -11.15 12.33
N VAL A 107 -5.92 -12.33 12.63
CA VAL A 107 -7.32 -12.67 12.38
C VAL A 107 -7.99 -12.81 13.73
N THR A 108 -9.05 -12.04 13.97
CA THR A 108 -9.79 -12.07 15.23
C THR A 108 -10.77 -13.24 15.28
N GLU A 109 -11.20 -13.65 16.47
CA GLU A 109 -12.23 -14.69 16.65
C GLU A 109 -13.56 -14.31 15.98
N SER A 110 -13.87 -13.03 15.88
CA SER A 110 -15.04 -12.49 15.18
C SER A 110 -14.90 -12.45 13.66
N GLY A 111 -13.73 -12.87 13.11
CA GLY A 111 -13.49 -12.97 11.67
C GLY A 111 -12.92 -11.71 11.01
N TYR A 112 -12.57 -10.69 11.77
CA TYR A 112 -11.88 -9.53 11.20
C TYR A 112 -10.42 -9.84 10.89
N ILE A 113 -9.96 -9.39 9.72
CA ILE A 113 -8.55 -9.38 9.35
C ILE A 113 -8.02 -7.98 9.67
N LYS A 114 -7.00 -7.92 10.53
CA LYS A 114 -6.31 -6.69 10.92
C LYS A 114 -4.86 -6.76 10.48
N SER A 115 -4.42 -5.80 9.68
CA SER A 115 -3.04 -5.76 9.18
C SER A 115 -2.71 -4.37 8.68
N ARG A 116 -1.43 -4.00 8.64
CA ARG A 116 -0.94 -3.03 7.66
C ARG A 116 -1.04 -3.65 6.28
N PHE A 117 -1.12 -2.82 5.27
CA PHE A 117 -1.03 -3.25 3.87
C PHE A 117 -2.13 -4.22 3.42
N LEU A 118 -3.34 -4.13 4.05
CA LEU A 118 -4.56 -4.65 3.43
C LEU A 118 -4.83 -3.92 2.11
N ASP A 119 -4.43 -2.68 2.05
CA ASP A 119 -4.17 -1.89 0.87
C ASP A 119 -2.84 -2.34 0.25
N ASP A 120 -2.81 -3.12 -0.84
CA ASP A 120 -4.03 -3.63 -1.52
C ASP A 120 -3.95 -5.17 -1.64
N LYS A 121 -3.22 -5.80 -0.72
CA LYS A 121 -3.06 -7.27 -0.70
C LYS A 121 -4.39 -8.00 -0.51
N LEU A 122 -5.38 -7.34 0.13
CA LEU A 122 -6.70 -7.94 0.27
C LEU A 122 -7.38 -8.08 -1.08
N SER A 123 -7.34 -7.05 -1.92
CA SER A 123 -7.93 -7.08 -3.26
C SER A 123 -7.23 -8.07 -4.18
N VAL A 124 -5.89 -8.21 -4.05
CA VAL A 124 -5.17 -9.29 -4.74
C VAL A 124 -5.72 -10.67 -4.33
N GLY A 125 -5.97 -10.86 -3.02
CA GLY A 125 -6.60 -12.08 -2.51
C GLY A 125 -8.01 -12.30 -3.09
N ILE A 126 -8.80 -11.23 -3.23
CA ILE A 126 -10.14 -11.26 -3.85
C ILE A 126 -10.04 -11.66 -5.33
N LEU A 127 -9.12 -11.08 -6.10
CA LEU A 127 -8.90 -11.43 -7.51
C LEU A 127 -8.48 -12.89 -7.67
N LEU A 128 -7.59 -13.39 -6.82
CA LEU A 128 -7.20 -14.81 -6.83
C LEU A 128 -8.37 -15.72 -6.47
N GLY A 129 -9.19 -15.31 -5.49
CA GLY A 129 -10.43 -16.01 -5.13
C GLY A 129 -11.42 -16.05 -6.29
N PHE A 130 -11.57 -14.95 -7.04
CA PHE A 130 -12.38 -14.89 -8.24
C PHE A 130 -11.86 -15.80 -9.35
N ALA A 131 -10.55 -15.84 -9.58
CA ALA A 131 -9.96 -16.77 -10.55
C ALA A 131 -10.22 -18.24 -10.18
N LYS A 132 -10.10 -18.57 -8.89
CA LYS A 132 -10.45 -19.89 -8.37
C LYS A 132 -11.93 -20.22 -8.60
N TYR A 133 -12.83 -19.29 -8.27
CA TYR A 133 -14.27 -19.44 -8.51
C TYR A 133 -14.60 -19.71 -9.97
N LEU A 134 -14.01 -18.97 -10.92
CA LEU A 134 -14.21 -19.20 -12.36
C LEU A 134 -13.70 -20.58 -12.80
N LYS A 135 -12.58 -21.02 -12.23
CA LYS A 135 -11.99 -22.34 -12.54
C LYS A 135 -12.84 -23.51 -12.02
N GLU A 136 -13.47 -23.35 -10.86
CA GLU A 136 -14.24 -24.42 -10.16
C GLU A 136 -15.73 -24.38 -10.51
N SER A 137 -16.22 -23.35 -11.17
CA SER A 137 -17.60 -23.21 -11.63
C SER A 137 -17.70 -23.39 -13.14
N ASP A 138 -18.87 -23.80 -13.64
CA ASP A 138 -19.16 -23.88 -15.08
C ASP A 138 -19.40 -22.48 -15.71
N LYS A 139 -19.21 -21.41 -14.93
CA LYS A 139 -19.44 -20.04 -15.40
C LYS A 139 -18.28 -19.57 -16.25
N LYS A 140 -18.61 -19.05 -17.43
CA LYS A 140 -17.66 -18.41 -18.33
C LYS A 140 -17.94 -16.92 -18.39
N PRO A 141 -16.92 -16.06 -18.22
CA PRO A 141 -17.09 -14.63 -18.45
C PRO A 141 -17.55 -14.36 -19.89
N ALA A 142 -18.43 -13.38 -20.07
CA ALA A 142 -18.88 -12.94 -21.39
C ALA A 142 -17.77 -12.23 -22.19
N ARG A 143 -16.76 -11.73 -21.49
CA ARG A 143 -15.60 -11.04 -22.06
C ARG A 143 -14.31 -11.69 -21.59
N LYS A 144 -13.22 -11.48 -22.33
CA LYS A 144 -11.86 -11.84 -21.89
C LYS A 144 -11.49 -10.95 -20.68
N ILE A 145 -11.00 -11.59 -19.63
CA ILE A 145 -10.60 -10.92 -18.39
C ILE A 145 -9.10 -11.11 -18.20
N TYR A 146 -8.41 -10.02 -17.93
CA TYR A 146 -7.06 -10.01 -17.43
C TYR A 146 -7.07 -9.61 -15.96
N GLN A 147 -6.38 -10.35 -15.12
CA GLN A 147 -6.09 -9.93 -13.75
C GLN A 147 -4.68 -9.35 -13.74
N HIS A 148 -4.58 -8.03 -13.68
CA HIS A 148 -3.33 -7.31 -13.66
C HIS A 148 -2.99 -6.94 -12.21
N ILE A 149 -1.90 -7.51 -11.69
CA ILE A 149 -1.41 -7.22 -10.35
C ILE A 149 -0.15 -6.37 -10.51
N THR A 150 -0.22 -5.13 -10.07
CA THR A 150 0.84 -4.14 -10.23
C THR A 150 1.75 -4.07 -9.00
N VAL A 151 2.87 -3.34 -9.11
CA VAL A 151 3.86 -3.18 -8.05
C VAL A 151 4.40 -1.74 -7.96
N PHE A 152 3.67 -0.76 -8.52
CA PHE A 152 4.02 0.67 -8.51
C PHE A 152 2.79 1.56 -8.30
N GLU A 153 1.72 1.03 -7.73
CA GLU A 153 0.50 1.81 -7.47
C GLU A 153 0.75 2.90 -6.45
N GLU A 154 1.37 2.55 -5.32
CA GLU A 154 1.67 3.44 -4.19
C GLU A 154 2.57 4.63 -4.55
N VAL A 155 3.21 4.57 -5.71
CA VAL A 155 4.00 5.66 -6.27
C VAL A 155 3.37 6.26 -7.55
N GLY A 156 2.11 5.94 -7.81
CA GLY A 156 1.23 6.64 -8.75
C GLY A 156 1.35 6.25 -10.22
N HIS A 157 1.93 5.08 -10.57
CA HIS A 157 2.08 4.69 -11.97
C HIS A 157 1.99 3.19 -12.27
N GLY A 158 1.45 2.38 -11.35
CA GLY A 158 1.28 0.93 -11.56
C GLY A 158 0.43 0.58 -12.77
N GLY A 159 -0.72 1.24 -12.93
CA GLY A 159 -1.63 1.06 -14.06
C GLY A 159 -1.16 1.67 -15.39
N SER A 160 0.00 2.36 -15.41
CA SER A 160 0.50 3.03 -16.62
C SER A 160 1.21 2.11 -17.59
N ALA A 161 1.56 0.89 -17.20
CA ALA A 161 2.38 -0.03 -17.99
C ALA A 161 1.81 -1.45 -17.97
N SER A 162 2.26 -2.25 -18.93
CA SER A 162 1.94 -3.69 -19.02
C SER A 162 0.47 -4.03 -19.23
N ILE A 163 -0.37 -3.06 -19.58
CA ILE A 163 -1.78 -3.32 -19.93
C ILE A 163 -1.81 -3.90 -21.34
N PRO A 164 -2.43 -5.08 -21.55
CA PRO A 164 -2.56 -5.65 -22.89
C PRO A 164 -3.28 -4.71 -23.86
N ALA A 165 -2.85 -4.68 -25.12
CA ALA A 165 -3.35 -3.75 -26.11
C ALA A 165 -4.85 -3.92 -26.47
N ASP A 166 -5.40 -5.12 -26.21
CA ASP A 166 -6.81 -5.45 -26.46
C ASP A 166 -7.72 -5.18 -25.24
N VAL A 167 -7.23 -4.56 -24.18
CA VAL A 167 -8.04 -4.12 -23.06
C VAL A 167 -8.81 -2.88 -23.44
N ALA A 168 -10.15 -2.92 -23.31
CA ALA A 168 -11.05 -1.83 -23.55
C ALA A 168 -11.54 -1.14 -22.27
N GLU A 169 -11.57 -1.83 -21.15
CA GLU A 169 -12.05 -1.31 -19.87
C GLU A 169 -11.09 -1.75 -18.76
N ILE A 170 -10.83 -0.87 -17.80
CA ILE A 170 -10.04 -1.14 -16.60
C ILE A 170 -10.91 -0.93 -15.37
N LEU A 171 -10.92 -1.92 -14.49
CA LEU A 171 -11.53 -1.83 -13.17
C LEU A 171 -10.43 -2.00 -12.11
N ALA A 172 -10.15 -0.96 -11.34
CA ALA A 172 -9.33 -1.10 -10.14
C ALA A 172 -10.15 -1.77 -9.04
N VAL A 173 -9.60 -2.82 -8.46
CA VAL A 173 -10.10 -3.43 -7.22
C VAL A 173 -9.08 -3.08 -6.16
N ASP A 174 -9.47 -2.18 -5.28
CA ASP A 174 -8.60 -1.54 -4.31
C ASP A 174 -9.37 -1.23 -3.02
N MET A 175 -8.74 -0.66 -2.01
CA MET A 175 -9.41 -0.35 -0.76
C MET A 175 -10.43 0.78 -0.93
N GLY A 176 -11.56 0.70 -0.20
CA GLY A 176 -12.51 1.79 -0.07
C GLY A 176 -12.20 2.69 1.12
N CYS A 177 -12.33 4.01 0.94
CA CYS A 177 -12.15 4.95 2.03
C CYS A 177 -13.33 4.93 3.00
N VAL A 178 -13.04 4.98 4.30
CA VAL A 178 -14.00 5.13 5.37
C VAL A 178 -13.61 6.32 6.23
N GLY A 179 -14.54 7.22 6.49
CA GLY A 179 -14.28 8.42 7.28
C GLY A 179 -15.37 9.48 7.16
N ASP A 180 -15.15 10.61 7.81
CA ASP A 180 -16.10 11.73 7.80
C ASP A 180 -16.32 12.24 6.37
N GLY A 181 -17.60 12.39 5.99
CA GLY A 181 -18.00 12.83 4.66
C GLY A 181 -18.15 11.71 3.62
N LEU A 182 -17.87 10.45 3.99
CA LEU A 182 -18.08 9.27 3.18
C LEU A 182 -19.21 8.39 3.74
N SER A 183 -19.84 7.62 2.88
CA SER A 183 -21.00 6.78 3.23
C SER A 183 -20.62 5.33 3.48
N CYS A 184 -19.48 4.87 2.95
CA CYS A 184 -19.02 3.50 3.02
C CYS A 184 -18.60 3.10 4.45
N LYS A 185 -18.83 1.86 4.79
CA LYS A 185 -18.37 1.19 6.02
C LYS A 185 -17.43 0.05 5.65
N GLU A 186 -16.63 -0.39 6.63
CA GLU A 186 -15.67 -1.49 6.45
C GLU A 186 -16.30 -2.83 6.00
N THR A 187 -17.60 -2.97 6.18
CA THR A 187 -18.36 -4.20 5.83
C THR A 187 -19.13 -4.10 4.51
N GLN A 188 -18.94 -3.01 3.75
CA GLN A 188 -19.66 -2.74 2.51
C GLN A 188 -18.69 -2.76 1.31
N VAL A 189 -19.25 -3.01 0.13
CA VAL A 189 -18.56 -2.72 -1.12
C VAL A 189 -18.56 -1.22 -1.36
N SER A 190 -17.39 -0.63 -1.56
CA SER A 190 -17.25 0.77 -1.93
C SER A 190 -17.17 0.92 -3.44
N ILE A 191 -18.02 1.77 -4.02
CA ILE A 191 -17.99 2.14 -5.44
C ILE A 191 -17.55 3.59 -5.51
N CYS A 192 -16.34 3.84 -5.98
CA CYS A 192 -15.81 5.18 -6.18
C CYS A 192 -16.34 5.76 -7.47
N ALA A 193 -17.13 6.84 -7.39
CA ALA A 193 -17.63 7.53 -8.57
C ALA A 193 -16.64 8.60 -9.09
N LYS A 194 -15.77 9.10 -8.21
CA LYS A 194 -14.74 10.11 -8.49
C LYS A 194 -13.66 10.06 -7.44
N ASP A 195 -12.44 10.23 -7.87
CA ASP A 195 -11.26 10.46 -7.00
C ASP A 195 -10.61 11.83 -7.24
N SER A 196 -9.34 12.00 -6.81
CA SER A 196 -8.59 13.25 -7.01
C SER A 196 -8.26 13.53 -8.48
N GLY A 197 -8.15 12.50 -9.32
CA GLY A 197 -7.86 12.61 -10.75
C GLY A 197 -9.09 12.98 -11.59
N GLY A 198 -10.27 12.81 -11.06
CA GLY A 198 -11.52 13.15 -11.75
C GLY A 198 -12.62 12.07 -11.65
N PRO A 199 -13.72 12.24 -12.38
CA PRO A 199 -14.79 11.24 -12.41
C PRO A 199 -14.32 9.99 -13.17
N TYR A 200 -14.71 8.83 -12.65
CA TYR A 200 -14.63 7.57 -13.39
C TYR A 200 -15.70 7.48 -14.47
N HIS A 201 -15.54 6.55 -15.41
CA HIS A 201 -16.46 6.41 -16.54
C HIS A 201 -17.89 6.15 -16.06
N TYR A 202 -18.82 7.02 -16.44
CA TYR A 202 -20.19 7.04 -15.93
C TYR A 202 -20.93 5.71 -16.11
N ASP A 203 -20.82 5.09 -17.30
CA ASP A 203 -21.52 3.84 -17.61
C ASP A 203 -20.93 2.66 -16.82
N VAL A 204 -19.60 2.64 -16.59
CA VAL A 204 -18.95 1.60 -15.77
C VAL A 204 -19.39 1.72 -14.32
N VAL A 205 -19.40 2.92 -13.74
CA VAL A 205 -19.92 3.16 -12.38
C VAL A 205 -21.39 2.76 -12.28
N SER A 206 -22.20 3.12 -13.26
CA SER A 206 -23.63 2.75 -13.30
C SER A 206 -23.82 1.23 -13.37
N ALA A 207 -23.01 0.54 -14.17
CA ALA A 207 -23.04 -0.91 -14.26
C ALA A 207 -22.63 -1.60 -12.94
N LEU A 208 -21.64 -1.06 -12.23
CA LEU A 208 -21.24 -1.58 -10.91
C LEU A 208 -22.36 -1.42 -9.87
N ILE A 209 -23.02 -0.27 -9.86
CA ILE A 209 -24.18 -0.02 -8.99
C ILE A 209 -25.32 -1.01 -9.26
N GLU A 210 -25.64 -1.23 -10.52
CA GLU A 210 -26.69 -2.17 -10.90
C GLU A 210 -26.32 -3.63 -10.61
N ALA A 211 -25.05 -3.98 -10.81
CA ALA A 211 -24.53 -5.30 -10.44
C ALA A 211 -24.64 -5.55 -8.92
N ALA A 212 -24.27 -4.57 -8.09
CA ALA A 212 -24.38 -4.66 -6.64
C ALA A 212 -25.85 -4.81 -6.19
N ARG A 213 -26.78 -4.05 -6.78
CA ARG A 213 -28.23 -4.17 -6.53
C ARG A 213 -28.76 -5.54 -6.90
N THR A 214 -28.42 -6.03 -8.08
CA THR A 214 -28.86 -7.34 -8.60
C THR A 214 -28.33 -8.47 -7.73
N ALA A 215 -27.08 -8.38 -7.33
CA ALA A 215 -26.45 -9.36 -6.43
C ALA A 215 -26.89 -9.23 -4.96
N LYS A 216 -27.65 -8.16 -4.63
CA LYS A 216 -28.07 -7.84 -3.25
C LYS A 216 -26.89 -7.71 -2.30
N VAL A 217 -25.79 -7.16 -2.78
CA VAL A 217 -24.62 -6.85 -1.99
C VAL A 217 -24.83 -5.48 -1.35
N ASP A 218 -24.46 -5.34 -0.09
CA ASP A 218 -24.46 -4.06 0.60
C ASP A 218 -23.31 -3.19 0.07
N PHE A 219 -23.63 -1.97 -0.38
CA PHE A 219 -22.66 -1.08 -1.01
C PHE A 219 -22.93 0.38 -0.73
N ALA A 220 -21.91 1.20 -0.87
CA ALA A 220 -22.00 2.66 -0.90
C ALA A 220 -21.37 3.21 -2.17
N VAL A 221 -21.81 4.41 -2.59
CA VAL A 221 -21.22 5.15 -3.70
C VAL A 221 -20.67 6.45 -3.14
N ASP A 222 -19.37 6.68 -3.30
CA ASP A 222 -18.71 7.83 -2.71
C ASP A 222 -17.82 8.57 -3.72
N VAL A 223 -17.46 9.80 -3.35
CA VAL A 223 -16.48 10.65 -4.02
C VAL A 223 -15.30 10.85 -3.08
N TYR A 224 -14.13 10.37 -3.45
CA TYR A 224 -12.93 10.44 -2.61
C TYR A 224 -12.15 11.73 -2.84
N PRO A 225 -11.87 12.52 -1.79
CA PRO A 225 -11.19 13.81 -1.93
C PRO A 225 -9.67 13.69 -2.14
N HIS A 226 -9.05 12.64 -1.58
CA HIS A 226 -7.59 12.45 -1.58
C HIS A 226 -7.26 10.97 -1.87
N TYR A 227 -7.46 10.55 -3.10
CA TYR A 227 -7.34 9.17 -3.54
C TYR A 227 -6.93 9.11 -5.01
N GLY A 228 -6.19 8.12 -5.39
CA GLY A 228 -5.91 7.75 -6.77
C GLY A 228 -5.95 6.23 -6.91
N SER A 229 -5.92 5.71 -8.11
CA SER A 229 -5.88 4.27 -8.37
C SER A 229 -5.16 3.94 -9.67
N ASP A 230 -4.86 2.68 -9.85
CA ASP A 230 -4.31 2.17 -11.11
C ASP A 230 -5.25 2.38 -12.32
N ALA A 231 -6.56 2.48 -12.09
CA ALA A 231 -7.51 2.81 -13.17
C ALA A 231 -7.33 4.26 -13.65
N GLU A 232 -7.12 5.22 -12.72
CA GLU A 232 -6.79 6.60 -13.07
C GLU A 232 -5.46 6.68 -13.85
N ALA A 233 -4.44 5.95 -13.39
CA ALA A 233 -3.16 5.88 -14.09
C ALA A 233 -3.30 5.26 -15.48
N GLY A 234 -4.17 4.26 -15.64
CA GLY A 234 -4.52 3.64 -16.93
C GLY A 234 -5.23 4.59 -17.88
N LEU A 235 -6.19 5.38 -17.37
CA LEU A 235 -6.94 6.36 -18.14
C LEU A 235 -6.03 7.43 -18.76
N ARG A 236 -4.97 7.85 -18.07
CA ARG A 236 -3.98 8.79 -18.61
C ARG A 236 -3.24 8.26 -19.86
N ASN A 237 -3.33 6.95 -20.12
CA ASN A 237 -2.76 6.28 -21.28
C ASN A 237 -3.82 5.83 -22.31
N ASP A 238 -4.91 6.58 -22.45
CA ASP A 238 -6.02 6.33 -23.38
C ASP A 238 -6.71 4.96 -23.19
N LYS A 239 -6.87 4.52 -21.96
CA LYS A 239 -7.64 3.32 -21.59
C LYS A 239 -8.84 3.72 -20.74
N ASP A 240 -10.04 3.47 -21.24
CA ASP A 240 -11.31 3.69 -20.53
C ASP A 240 -11.54 2.68 -19.39
#